data_b9d125cf4e30e9477ee4fa6c7d9eaf4f
#
_entry.id   b9d125cf4e30e9477ee4fa6c7d9eaf4f
#
_cell.length_a   1.000
_cell.length_b   1.000
_cell.length_c   1.000
_cell.angle_alpha   90.00
_cell.angle_beta   90.00
_cell.angle_gamma   90.00
#
_symmetry.space_group_name_H-M   'P 1'
#
loop_
_entity.id
_entity.type
_entity.pdbx_description
1 polymer ?
#
loop_
_entity_poly.entity_id
_entity_poly.type
_entity_poly.pdbx_seq_one_letter_code
_entity_poly.pdbx_strand_id
1 'polypeptide(L)'
;CVLGFLLVFTLFPKAYTPSGNRVDLSELTLSIDERKNLQESDLSSGAYKYILSSSEIEESYLKAQKLFEEYRDNACQIEINRILNSNAVLSVKQKARLLMEFIEEPTFDTVKDVPSYKDVSDNPSLYLDCWVVWSGRISNVQQTENLFICDLLVGYETMQRVEGIVSLSFTVVPSIEVDKPVTVLAKIVSENGKMCLQGRAVYQSVKENLIK
;
A
#
# COMPACT_ATOMS: atom_id res chain seq x y z
N CYS A 1 -50.47 6.98 -26.17
CA CYS A 1 -49.02 7.06 -26.03
C CYS A 1 -48.69 7.33 -24.56
N VAL A 2 -48.26 6.30 -23.85
CA VAL A 2 -47.76 6.43 -22.47
C VAL A 2 -46.26 6.22 -22.52
N LEU A 3 -45.49 7.30 -22.32
CA LEU A 3 -44.03 7.22 -22.20
C LEU A 3 -43.70 6.68 -20.79
N GLY A 4 -43.26 5.42 -20.75
CA GLY A 4 -42.67 4.83 -19.53
C GLY A 4 -41.27 5.39 -19.28
N PHE A 5 -41.11 6.15 -18.23
CA PHE A 5 -39.79 6.58 -17.72
C PHE A 5 -39.14 5.37 -17.03
N LEU A 6 -38.11 4.83 -17.65
CA LEU A 6 -37.29 3.76 -17.05
C LEU A 6 -36.29 4.46 -16.09
N LEU A 7 -36.58 4.42 -14.79
CA LEU A 7 -35.65 4.86 -13.72
C LEU A 7 -34.55 3.80 -13.60
N VAL A 8 -33.40 4.06 -14.21
CA VAL A 8 -32.17 3.29 -13.99
C VAL A 8 -31.61 3.69 -12.63
N PHE A 9 -31.88 2.89 -11.61
CA PHE A 9 -31.17 2.99 -10.34
C PHE A 9 -29.74 2.46 -10.57
N THR A 10 -28.77 3.38 -10.72
CA THR A 10 -27.37 3.04 -10.58
C THR A 10 -27.09 2.78 -9.09
N LEU A 11 -27.05 1.51 -8.72
CA LEU A 11 -26.51 1.09 -7.42
C LEU A 11 -25.02 1.43 -7.39
N PHE A 12 -24.68 2.62 -6.88
CA PHE A 12 -23.33 2.88 -6.44
C PHE A 12 -23.05 1.95 -5.26
N PRO A 13 -21.97 1.15 -5.27
CA PRO A 13 -21.60 0.37 -4.11
C PRO A 13 -21.39 1.37 -2.96
N LYS A 14 -22.10 1.16 -1.86
CA LYS A 14 -21.91 1.93 -0.63
C LYS A 14 -20.44 1.83 -0.25
N ALA A 15 -19.74 2.96 -0.23
CA ALA A 15 -18.36 3.00 0.25
C ALA A 15 -18.34 2.37 1.66
N TYR A 16 -17.52 1.34 1.84
CA TYR A 16 -17.30 0.72 3.13
C TYR A 16 -16.77 1.80 4.08
N THR A 17 -17.54 2.15 5.09
CA THR A 17 -17.07 2.95 6.22
C THR A 17 -16.75 1.98 7.34
N PRO A 18 -15.48 1.89 7.80
CA PRO A 18 -15.13 1.05 8.93
C PRO A 18 -15.98 1.44 10.14
N SER A 19 -16.61 0.45 10.77
CA SER A 19 -17.46 0.66 11.95
C SER A 19 -16.62 0.55 13.22
N GLY A 20 -15.76 1.52 13.48
CA GLY A 20 -14.97 1.57 14.70
C GLY A 20 -14.23 2.91 14.80
N ASN A 21 -14.06 3.44 16.00
CA ASN A 21 -13.13 4.53 16.22
C ASN A 21 -11.70 3.97 16.17
N ARG A 22 -10.84 4.62 15.39
CA ARG A 22 -9.40 4.34 15.45
C ARG A 22 -8.83 4.70 16.83
N VAL A 23 -7.65 4.16 17.10
CA VAL A 23 -6.90 4.46 18.32
C VAL A 23 -6.70 5.98 18.46
N ASP A 24 -6.85 6.49 19.66
CA ASP A 24 -6.54 7.89 19.97
C ASP A 24 -5.04 8.16 19.81
N LEU A 25 -4.72 9.13 18.95
CA LEU A 25 -3.35 9.53 18.64
C LEU A 25 -2.83 10.67 19.54
N SER A 26 -3.54 11.02 20.63
CA SER A 26 -3.16 12.14 21.51
C SER A 26 -1.72 12.04 22.04
N GLU A 27 -1.24 10.84 22.36
CA GLU A 27 0.12 10.58 22.82
C GLU A 27 1.17 10.69 21.70
N LEU A 28 0.76 10.62 20.45
CA LEU A 28 1.63 10.75 19.27
C LEU A 28 1.70 12.20 18.76
N THR A 29 1.01 13.15 19.38
CA THR A 29 1.12 14.56 18.98
C THR A 29 2.53 15.10 19.23
N LEU A 30 3.00 15.98 18.34
CA LEU A 30 4.28 16.67 18.54
C LEU A 30 4.13 17.68 19.67
N SER A 31 4.96 17.58 20.69
CA SER A 31 5.01 18.54 21.78
C SER A 31 5.54 19.90 21.31
N ILE A 32 5.32 20.95 22.11
CA ILE A 32 5.83 22.30 21.81
C ILE A 32 7.36 22.30 21.66
N ASP A 33 8.07 21.52 22.46
CA ASP A 33 9.52 21.46 22.41
C ASP A 33 10.04 20.65 21.20
N GLU A 34 9.35 19.59 20.83
CA GLU A 34 9.67 18.86 19.59
C GLU A 34 9.49 19.73 18.35
N ARG A 35 8.45 20.56 18.29
CA ARG A 35 8.20 21.48 17.16
C ARG A 35 9.29 22.54 16.97
N LYS A 36 10.07 22.84 18.01
CA LYS A 36 11.21 23.77 17.91
C LYS A 36 12.43 23.14 17.23
N ASN A 37 12.52 21.80 17.23
CA ASN A 37 13.66 21.09 16.67
C ASN A 37 13.20 19.80 15.97
N LEU A 38 12.77 19.93 14.72
CA LEU A 38 12.21 18.84 13.92
C LEU A 38 13.21 18.21 12.94
N GLN A 39 14.30 18.92 12.62
CA GLN A 39 15.30 18.48 11.66
C GLN A 39 16.69 18.33 12.32
N GLU A 40 17.47 17.38 11.80
CA GLU A 40 18.88 17.24 12.20
C GLU A 40 19.67 18.47 11.77
N SER A 41 20.49 18.99 12.69
CA SER A 41 21.34 20.15 12.44
C SER A 41 22.60 19.79 11.63
N ASP A 42 23.09 18.55 11.76
CA ASP A 42 24.22 18.03 11.00
C ASP A 42 23.75 17.01 9.96
N LEU A 43 23.73 17.41 8.70
CA LEU A 43 23.34 16.58 7.57
C LEU A 43 24.49 15.68 7.04
N SER A 44 25.72 15.86 7.56
CA SER A 44 26.88 15.12 7.08
C SER A 44 26.90 13.65 7.53
N SER A 45 26.19 13.34 8.61
CA SER A 45 26.18 12.02 9.27
C SER A 45 25.14 11.04 8.73
N GLY A 46 24.22 11.48 7.87
CA GLY A 46 23.08 10.68 7.43
C GLY A 46 22.94 10.53 5.91
N ALA A 47 22.55 9.34 5.49
CA ALA A 47 22.13 9.08 4.11
C ALA A 47 20.62 9.37 3.98
N TYR A 48 20.25 10.64 3.84
CA TYR A 48 18.86 11.06 3.68
C TYR A 48 18.44 11.05 2.21
N LYS A 49 17.29 10.46 1.93
CA LYS A 49 16.68 10.53 0.58
C LYS A 49 15.95 11.86 0.37
N TYR A 50 15.43 12.44 1.46
CA TYR A 50 14.71 13.72 1.45
C TYR A 50 15.34 14.66 2.45
N ILE A 51 15.66 15.87 2.01
CA ILE A 51 16.06 16.98 2.88
C ILE A 51 14.85 17.89 3.01
N LEU A 52 14.21 17.88 4.16
CA LEU A 52 12.99 18.61 4.44
C LEU A 52 13.25 19.73 5.43
N SER A 53 12.59 20.86 5.28
CA SER A 53 12.52 21.92 6.27
C SER A 53 11.69 21.48 7.50
N SER A 54 11.83 22.19 8.62
CA SER A 54 11.02 21.91 9.80
C SER A 54 9.52 21.98 9.53
N SER A 55 9.07 22.94 8.70
CA SER A 55 7.66 23.06 8.31
C SER A 55 7.18 21.89 7.47
N GLU A 56 7.98 21.39 6.52
CA GLU A 56 7.63 20.23 5.70
C GLU A 56 7.58 18.95 6.53
N ILE A 57 8.46 18.79 7.52
CA ILE A 57 8.43 17.64 8.45
C ILE A 57 7.15 17.69 9.30
N GLU A 58 6.80 18.85 9.85
CA GLU A 58 5.58 19.03 10.64
C GLU A 58 4.35 18.78 9.80
N GLU A 59 4.28 19.34 8.60
CA GLU A 59 3.17 19.14 7.66
C GLU A 59 2.99 17.66 7.29
N SER A 60 4.07 16.97 6.93
CA SER A 60 4.02 15.53 6.61
C SER A 60 3.54 14.72 7.80
N TYR A 61 3.97 15.06 9.02
CA TYR A 61 3.56 14.34 10.22
C TYR A 61 2.07 14.54 10.55
N LEU A 62 1.59 15.80 10.54
CA LEU A 62 0.18 16.12 10.76
C LEU A 62 -0.72 15.51 9.66
N LYS A 63 -0.23 15.51 8.42
CA LYS A 63 -0.93 14.88 7.29
C LYS A 63 -1.02 13.36 7.47
N ALA A 64 0.04 12.69 7.95
CA ALA A 64 0.01 11.27 8.25
C ALA A 64 -1.06 10.94 9.29
N GLN A 65 -1.11 11.69 10.41
CA GLN A 65 -2.13 11.52 11.45
C GLN A 65 -3.55 11.68 10.90
N LYS A 66 -3.79 12.74 10.13
CA LYS A 66 -5.10 13.00 9.50
C LYS A 66 -5.50 11.88 8.54
N LEU A 67 -4.58 11.42 7.70
CA LEU A 67 -4.83 10.32 6.76
C LEU A 67 -5.15 9.01 7.48
N PHE A 68 -4.48 8.75 8.60
CA PHE A 68 -4.79 7.62 9.46
C PHE A 68 -6.23 7.70 10.01
N GLU A 69 -6.64 8.85 10.53
CA GLU A 69 -8.02 9.06 11.02
C GLU A 69 -9.07 8.89 9.91
N GLU A 70 -8.72 9.21 8.66
CA GLU A 70 -9.56 9.05 7.47
C GLU A 70 -9.56 7.62 6.90
N TYR A 71 -8.87 6.66 7.52
CA TYR A 71 -8.69 5.29 6.99
C TYR A 71 -8.07 5.28 5.59
N ARG A 72 -7.10 6.16 5.36
CA ARG A 72 -6.31 6.27 4.13
C ARG A 72 -4.90 5.75 4.39
N ASP A 73 -4.80 4.48 4.72
CA ASP A 73 -3.61 3.85 5.29
C ASP A 73 -2.40 3.87 4.35
N ASN A 74 -2.59 3.63 3.06
CA ASN A 74 -1.49 3.76 2.09
C ASN A 74 -0.97 5.20 2.01
N ALA A 75 -1.87 6.18 1.96
CA ALA A 75 -1.46 7.58 1.92
C ALA A 75 -0.77 8.01 3.24
N CYS A 76 -1.24 7.50 4.38
CA CYS A 76 -0.58 7.66 5.67
C CYS A 76 0.83 7.06 5.65
N GLN A 77 0.98 5.81 5.20
CA GLN A 77 2.26 5.11 5.10
C GLN A 77 3.27 5.85 4.21
N ILE A 78 2.82 6.46 3.12
CA ILE A 78 3.67 7.27 2.24
C ILE A 78 4.25 8.48 2.99
N GLU A 79 3.43 9.21 3.77
CA GLU A 79 3.93 10.33 4.57
C GLU A 79 4.87 9.87 5.69
N ILE A 80 4.58 8.74 6.34
CA ILE A 80 5.47 8.10 7.30
C ILE A 80 6.82 7.79 6.65
N ASN A 81 6.83 7.13 5.49
CA ASN A 81 8.05 6.78 4.77
C ASN A 81 8.85 8.01 4.34
N ARG A 82 8.18 9.10 3.98
CA ARG A 82 8.83 10.38 3.68
C ARG A 82 9.60 10.88 4.90
N ILE A 83 8.99 10.88 6.08
CA ILE A 83 9.62 11.29 7.35
C ILE A 83 10.77 10.36 7.69
N LEU A 84 10.60 9.04 7.62
CA LEU A 84 11.62 8.06 7.98
C LEU A 84 12.86 8.16 7.10
N ASN A 85 12.69 8.50 5.82
CA ASN A 85 13.79 8.67 4.87
C ASN A 85 14.32 10.13 4.78
N SER A 86 13.83 11.03 5.63
CA SER A 86 14.26 12.44 5.68
C SER A 86 15.29 12.71 6.77
N ASN A 87 15.71 13.97 6.83
CA ASN A 87 16.54 14.54 7.90
C ASN A 87 15.73 14.91 9.17
N ALA A 88 14.52 14.36 9.36
CA ALA A 88 13.80 14.53 10.61
C ALA A 88 14.58 13.94 11.80
N VAL A 89 14.48 14.58 12.96
CA VAL A 89 15.13 14.10 14.20
C VAL A 89 14.55 12.75 14.64
N LEU A 90 15.34 12.02 15.43
CA LEU A 90 15.00 10.65 15.84
C LEU A 90 13.65 10.57 16.57
N SER A 91 13.31 11.53 17.42
CA SER A 91 12.02 11.53 18.15
C SER A 91 10.80 11.55 17.21
N VAL A 92 10.85 12.39 16.17
CA VAL A 92 9.80 12.45 15.15
C VAL A 92 9.71 11.14 14.37
N LYS A 93 10.84 10.57 13.97
CA LYS A 93 10.89 9.26 13.29
C LYS A 93 10.34 8.13 14.17
N GLN A 94 10.60 8.17 15.47
CA GLN A 94 10.05 7.18 16.40
C GLN A 94 8.53 7.28 16.51
N LYS A 95 7.97 8.49 16.61
CA LYS A 95 6.52 8.71 16.60
C LYS A 95 5.89 8.27 15.28
N ALA A 96 6.56 8.53 14.15
CA ALA A 96 6.11 8.06 12.84
C ALA A 96 6.07 6.50 12.76
N ARG A 97 7.08 5.81 13.34
CA ARG A 97 7.07 4.34 13.44
C ARG A 97 5.93 3.83 14.32
N LEU A 98 5.69 4.48 15.47
CA LEU A 98 4.58 4.10 16.34
C LEU A 98 3.23 4.27 15.66
N LEU A 99 3.04 5.33 14.87
CA LEU A 99 1.83 5.51 14.08
C LEU A 99 1.65 4.38 13.05
N MET A 100 2.72 3.91 12.43
CA MET A 100 2.70 2.79 11.49
C MET A 100 2.21 1.49 12.12
N GLU A 101 2.53 1.24 13.40
CA GLU A 101 2.09 0.02 14.12
C GLU A 101 0.57 -0.07 14.31
N PHE A 102 -0.14 1.04 14.18
CA PHE A 102 -1.60 1.08 14.25
C PHE A 102 -2.29 0.89 12.90
N ILE A 103 -1.54 0.80 11.81
CA ILE A 103 -2.09 0.54 10.48
C ILE A 103 -2.49 -0.93 10.39
N GLU A 104 -3.75 -1.18 10.10
CA GLU A 104 -4.31 -2.52 9.98
C GLU A 104 -4.11 -3.10 8.58
N GLU A 105 -4.04 -4.43 8.50
CA GLU A 105 -4.01 -5.13 7.22
C GLU A 105 -5.35 -4.97 6.49
N PRO A 106 -5.38 -4.46 5.26
CA PRO A 106 -6.61 -4.29 4.52
C PRO A 106 -7.10 -5.59 3.88
N THR A 107 -8.33 -5.53 3.39
CA THR A 107 -8.90 -6.47 2.43
C THR A 107 -9.00 -5.81 1.06
N PHE A 108 -9.43 -6.55 0.04
CA PHE A 108 -9.73 -5.97 -1.29
C PHE A 108 -10.76 -4.83 -1.23
N ASP A 109 -11.71 -4.92 -0.28
CA ASP A 109 -12.79 -3.94 -0.15
C ASP A 109 -12.40 -2.71 0.68
N THR A 110 -11.37 -2.82 1.52
CA THR A 110 -11.00 -1.76 2.46
C THR A 110 -9.75 -0.99 2.06
N VAL A 111 -8.90 -1.57 1.20
CA VAL A 111 -7.68 -0.89 0.73
C VAL A 111 -8.03 0.36 -0.07
N LYS A 112 -7.36 1.48 0.28
CA LYS A 112 -7.52 2.77 -0.40
C LYS A 112 -6.18 3.28 -0.91
N ASP A 113 -6.23 4.28 -1.79
CA ASP A 113 -5.03 4.98 -2.31
C ASP A 113 -3.96 4.00 -2.83
N VAL A 114 -4.40 2.99 -3.58
CA VAL A 114 -3.52 1.97 -4.14
C VAL A 114 -2.55 2.61 -5.14
N PRO A 115 -1.23 2.54 -4.90
CA PRO A 115 -0.26 3.09 -5.83
C PRO A 115 -0.17 2.27 -7.11
N SER A 116 0.12 2.93 -8.24
CA SER A 116 0.41 2.24 -9.49
C SER A 116 1.78 1.54 -9.43
N TYR A 117 1.98 0.52 -10.28
CA TYR A 117 3.29 -0.10 -10.43
C TYR A 117 4.37 0.92 -10.79
N LYS A 118 4.04 1.87 -11.67
CA LYS A 118 4.98 2.91 -12.11
C LYS A 118 5.44 3.78 -10.95
N ASP A 119 4.51 4.28 -10.13
CA ASP A 119 4.85 5.15 -8.99
C ASP A 119 5.78 4.43 -8.00
N VAL A 120 5.47 3.16 -7.71
CA VAL A 120 6.28 2.32 -6.81
C VAL A 120 7.66 2.04 -7.42
N SER A 121 7.72 1.71 -8.71
CA SER A 121 8.98 1.45 -9.41
C SER A 121 9.90 2.68 -9.47
N ASP A 122 9.31 3.86 -9.65
CA ASP A 122 10.06 5.14 -9.71
C ASP A 122 10.64 5.53 -8.33
N ASN A 123 9.96 5.19 -7.23
CA ASN A 123 10.41 5.53 -5.88
C ASN A 123 10.08 4.44 -4.83
N PRO A 124 10.66 3.24 -4.89
CA PRO A 124 10.28 2.10 -4.07
C PRO A 124 10.29 2.37 -2.56
N SER A 125 11.23 3.16 -2.08
CA SER A 125 11.36 3.44 -0.64
C SER A 125 10.23 4.29 -0.07
N LEU A 126 9.54 5.05 -0.90
CA LEU A 126 8.39 5.84 -0.48
C LEU A 126 7.16 4.96 -0.24
N TYR A 127 7.09 3.83 -0.93
CA TYR A 127 5.96 2.93 -0.93
C TYR A 127 6.18 1.64 -0.13
N LEU A 128 7.30 1.52 0.61
CA LEU A 128 7.51 0.39 1.53
C LEU A 128 6.34 0.28 2.50
N ASP A 129 5.94 -0.96 2.77
CA ASP A 129 4.80 -1.31 3.62
C ASP A 129 3.42 -0.84 3.14
N CYS A 130 3.33 -0.15 1.98
CA CYS A 130 2.05 0.10 1.33
C CYS A 130 1.45 -1.19 0.75
N TRP A 131 0.14 -1.22 0.68
CA TRP A 131 -0.63 -2.31 0.08
C TRP A 131 -0.98 -2.01 -1.36
N VAL A 132 -0.85 -3.00 -2.22
CA VAL A 132 -1.19 -2.92 -3.63
C VAL A 132 -2.29 -3.91 -3.98
N VAL A 133 -3.10 -3.54 -4.96
CA VAL A 133 -4.02 -4.41 -5.67
C VAL A 133 -3.62 -4.36 -7.13
N TRP A 134 -2.77 -5.30 -7.52
CA TRP A 134 -2.29 -5.36 -8.89
C TRP A 134 -2.78 -6.62 -9.59
N SER A 135 -3.11 -6.45 -10.85
CA SER A 135 -3.54 -7.55 -11.72
C SER A 135 -2.45 -7.92 -12.70
N GLY A 136 -2.48 -9.18 -13.15
CA GLY A 136 -1.48 -9.67 -14.10
C GLY A 136 -1.57 -11.18 -14.29
N ARG A 137 -0.46 -11.78 -14.67
CA ARG A 137 -0.27 -13.24 -14.76
C ARG A 137 0.95 -13.63 -13.95
N ILE A 138 0.95 -14.85 -13.46
CA ILE A 138 2.10 -15.38 -12.73
C ILE A 138 2.97 -16.24 -13.63
N SER A 139 4.28 -16.25 -13.33
CA SER A 139 5.28 -17.10 -13.98
C SER A 139 6.34 -17.55 -12.97
N ASN A 140 7.25 -18.41 -13.38
CA ASN A 140 8.38 -18.88 -12.56
C ASN A 140 7.96 -19.42 -11.18
N VAL A 141 6.88 -20.18 -11.14
CA VAL A 141 6.30 -20.69 -9.88
C VAL A 141 7.25 -21.68 -9.22
N GLN A 142 7.55 -21.43 -7.95
CA GLN A 142 8.24 -22.34 -7.03
C GLN A 142 7.36 -22.54 -5.82
N GLN A 143 7.09 -23.79 -5.49
CA GLN A 143 6.18 -24.15 -4.39
C GLN A 143 6.79 -25.18 -3.48
N THR A 144 6.66 -24.96 -2.18
CA THR A 144 6.90 -25.92 -1.11
C THR A 144 5.63 -26.09 -0.27
N GLU A 145 5.66 -26.88 0.79
CA GLU A 145 4.50 -27.06 1.67
C GLU A 145 3.98 -25.75 2.29
N ASN A 146 4.88 -24.80 2.59
CA ASN A 146 4.55 -23.58 3.34
C ASN A 146 4.96 -22.29 2.63
N LEU A 147 5.35 -22.37 1.38
CA LEU A 147 5.81 -21.20 0.65
C LEU A 147 5.48 -21.32 -0.84
N PHE A 148 4.87 -20.29 -1.36
CA PHE A 148 4.62 -20.15 -2.79
C PHE A 148 5.32 -18.86 -3.27
N ILE A 149 6.24 -19.01 -4.21
CA ILE A 149 6.99 -17.90 -4.80
C ILE A 149 6.74 -17.91 -6.31
N CYS A 150 6.52 -16.74 -6.88
CA CYS A 150 6.38 -16.58 -8.33
C CYS A 150 6.79 -15.16 -8.75
N ASP A 151 6.83 -14.92 -10.04
CA ASP A 151 6.91 -13.59 -10.62
C ASP A 151 5.49 -13.16 -11.04
N LEU A 152 5.06 -11.97 -10.61
CA LEU A 152 3.85 -11.31 -11.11
C LEU A 152 4.22 -10.41 -12.29
N LEU A 153 3.67 -10.71 -13.46
CA LEU A 153 3.75 -9.86 -14.65
C LEU A 153 2.61 -8.85 -14.57
N VAL A 154 2.88 -7.69 -14.01
CA VAL A 154 1.88 -6.63 -13.76
C VAL A 154 1.36 -6.08 -15.08
N GLY A 155 0.04 -5.91 -15.18
CA GLY A 155 -0.62 -5.37 -16.37
C GLY A 155 -0.75 -6.36 -17.54
N TYR A 156 -0.39 -7.66 -17.35
CA TYR A 156 -0.33 -8.66 -18.42
C TYR A 156 -1.59 -9.56 -18.49
N GLU A 157 -2.73 -9.13 -17.99
CA GLU A 157 -3.97 -9.92 -17.99
C GLU A 157 -4.38 -10.34 -19.41
N THR A 158 -4.28 -9.43 -20.35
CA THR A 158 -4.67 -9.61 -21.76
C THR A 158 -3.55 -10.17 -22.64
N MET A 159 -2.36 -10.45 -22.11
CA MET A 159 -1.16 -10.88 -22.82
C MET A 159 -0.63 -9.87 -23.86
N GLN A 160 -0.98 -8.60 -23.74
CA GLN A 160 -0.56 -7.57 -24.69
C GLN A 160 0.66 -6.78 -24.23
N ARG A 161 0.67 -6.37 -22.97
CA ARG A 161 1.71 -5.49 -22.42
C ARG A 161 2.00 -5.84 -20.97
N VAL A 162 3.28 -5.93 -20.62
CA VAL A 162 3.76 -6.04 -19.25
C VAL A 162 4.19 -4.64 -18.79
N GLU A 163 3.65 -4.14 -17.67
CA GLU A 163 4.11 -2.91 -17.04
C GLU A 163 5.39 -3.13 -16.25
N GLY A 164 5.49 -4.30 -15.62
CA GLY A 164 6.69 -4.73 -14.92
C GLY A 164 6.58 -6.14 -14.38
N ILE A 165 7.72 -6.64 -13.88
CA ILE A 165 7.84 -7.95 -13.28
C ILE A 165 8.31 -7.77 -11.85
N VAL A 166 7.58 -8.37 -10.89
CA VAL A 166 7.90 -8.27 -9.48
C VAL A 166 7.78 -9.64 -8.81
N SER A 167 8.75 -9.98 -7.96
CA SER A 167 8.69 -11.20 -7.16
C SER A 167 7.55 -11.12 -6.15
N LEU A 168 6.76 -12.18 -6.07
CA LEU A 168 5.58 -12.30 -5.20
C LEU A 168 5.69 -13.59 -4.40
N SER A 169 5.55 -13.49 -3.08
CA SER A 169 5.56 -14.64 -2.19
C SER A 169 4.30 -14.72 -1.34
N PHE A 170 3.82 -15.94 -1.08
CA PHE A 170 2.73 -16.21 -0.13
C PHE A 170 3.21 -17.24 0.90
N THR A 171 2.90 -17.01 2.16
CA THR A 171 3.15 -17.94 3.27
C THR A 171 2.12 -19.07 3.34
N VAL A 172 1.01 -18.93 2.63
CA VAL A 172 -0.01 -19.97 2.45
C VAL A 172 -0.19 -20.16 0.95
N VAL A 173 -0.08 -21.39 0.48
CA VAL A 173 -0.19 -21.71 -0.96
C VAL A 173 -1.59 -21.34 -1.46
N PRO A 174 -1.72 -20.40 -2.41
CA PRO A 174 -3.01 -20.01 -2.94
C PRO A 174 -3.57 -21.07 -3.88
N SER A 175 -4.89 -21.25 -3.85
CA SER A 175 -5.59 -22.11 -4.82
C SER A 175 -5.89 -21.33 -6.09
N ILE A 176 -4.97 -21.38 -7.06
CA ILE A 176 -5.06 -20.62 -8.33
C ILE A 176 -4.66 -21.50 -9.53
N GLU A 177 -5.14 -21.14 -10.69
CA GLU A 177 -4.71 -21.70 -11.98
C GLU A 177 -3.62 -20.79 -12.57
N VAL A 178 -2.42 -21.32 -12.77
CA VAL A 178 -1.22 -20.55 -13.16
C VAL A 178 -1.35 -19.87 -14.52
N ASP A 179 -2.12 -20.44 -15.44
CA ASP A 179 -2.33 -19.95 -16.80
C ASP A 179 -3.41 -18.87 -16.92
N LYS A 180 -4.11 -18.56 -15.83
CA LYS A 180 -5.17 -17.53 -15.80
C LYS A 180 -4.70 -16.22 -15.17
N PRO A 181 -5.32 -15.09 -15.54
CA PRO A 181 -5.06 -13.82 -14.86
C PRO A 181 -5.42 -13.89 -13.38
N VAL A 182 -4.69 -13.16 -12.58
CA VAL A 182 -4.91 -13.00 -11.13
C VAL A 182 -4.94 -11.52 -10.76
N THR A 183 -5.64 -11.20 -9.70
CA THR A 183 -5.51 -9.92 -8.98
C THR A 183 -5.03 -10.23 -7.57
N VAL A 184 -3.94 -9.60 -7.16
CA VAL A 184 -3.31 -9.87 -5.86
C VAL A 184 -3.44 -8.67 -4.95
N LEU A 185 -3.78 -8.92 -3.68
CA LEU A 185 -3.60 -7.98 -2.59
C LEU A 185 -2.30 -8.36 -1.90
N ALA A 186 -1.33 -7.44 -1.91
CA ALA A 186 0.00 -7.69 -1.39
C ALA A 186 0.61 -6.45 -0.74
N LYS A 187 1.52 -6.65 0.21
CA LYS A 187 2.34 -5.60 0.80
C LYS A 187 3.64 -5.45 0.02
N ILE A 188 4.05 -4.22 -0.22
CA ILE A 188 5.37 -3.91 -0.80
C ILE A 188 6.42 -4.09 0.29
N VAL A 189 7.40 -4.95 0.03
CA VAL A 189 8.53 -5.21 0.94
C VAL A 189 9.85 -5.06 0.18
N SER A 190 10.96 -4.99 0.92
CA SER A 190 12.30 -4.96 0.35
C SER A 190 13.10 -6.17 0.82
N GLU A 191 13.55 -6.99 -0.11
CA GLU A 191 14.45 -8.11 0.16
C GLU A 191 15.77 -7.92 -0.59
N ASN A 192 16.88 -7.91 0.13
CA ASN A 192 18.22 -7.67 -0.42
C ASN A 192 18.30 -6.38 -1.28
N GLY A 193 17.56 -5.34 -0.89
CA GLY A 193 17.52 -4.06 -1.59
C GLY A 193 16.67 -4.05 -2.87
N LYS A 194 15.96 -5.14 -3.16
CA LYS A 194 15.00 -5.22 -4.27
C LYS A 194 13.57 -5.16 -3.76
N MET A 195 12.72 -4.49 -4.52
CA MET A 195 11.28 -4.47 -4.28
C MET A 195 10.69 -5.85 -4.56
N CYS A 196 9.92 -6.36 -3.60
CA CYS A 196 9.17 -7.61 -3.68
C CYS A 196 7.76 -7.40 -3.15
N LEU A 197 6.88 -8.35 -3.38
CA LEU A 197 5.52 -8.37 -2.86
C LEU A 197 5.34 -9.54 -1.88
N GLN A 198 4.81 -9.24 -0.71
CA GLN A 198 4.30 -10.23 0.22
C GLN A 198 2.77 -10.33 0.04
N GLY A 199 2.33 -11.42 -0.57
CA GLY A 199 0.93 -11.66 -0.88
C GLY A 199 0.10 -11.96 0.36
N ARG A 200 -1.06 -11.32 0.45
CA ARG A 200 -2.07 -11.54 1.51
C ARG A 200 -3.26 -12.33 1.00
N ALA A 201 -3.73 -11.96 -0.18
CA ALA A 201 -4.87 -12.60 -0.83
C ALA A 201 -4.73 -12.53 -2.35
N VAL A 202 -5.38 -13.45 -3.03
CA VAL A 202 -5.45 -13.49 -4.47
C VAL A 202 -6.90 -13.71 -4.90
N TYR A 203 -7.31 -12.98 -5.91
CA TYR A 203 -8.58 -13.17 -6.60
C TYR A 203 -8.31 -13.65 -8.02
N GLN A 204 -9.06 -14.66 -8.45
CA GLN A 204 -9.06 -15.17 -9.80
C GLN A 204 -10.51 -15.40 -10.24
N SER A 205 -10.90 -14.78 -11.35
CA SER A 205 -12.26 -14.97 -11.89
C SER A 205 -12.41 -16.41 -12.38
N VAL A 206 -13.27 -17.15 -11.76
CA VAL A 206 -13.74 -18.45 -12.27
C VAL A 206 -14.77 -18.14 -13.35
N LYS A 207 -14.40 -18.25 -14.64
CA LYS A 207 -15.42 -18.31 -15.68
C LYS A 207 -16.17 -19.61 -15.47
N GLU A 208 -17.39 -19.55 -14.94
CA GLU A 208 -18.33 -20.65 -15.10
C GLU A 208 -18.45 -20.93 -16.60
N ASN A 209 -18.00 -22.09 -17.03
CA ASN A 209 -18.37 -22.63 -18.32
C ASN A 209 -19.88 -22.91 -18.25
N LEU A 210 -20.70 -21.92 -18.58
CA LEU A 210 -22.08 -22.13 -18.91
C LEU A 210 -22.07 -23.10 -20.11
N ILE A 211 -22.23 -24.37 -19.80
CA ILE A 211 -22.49 -25.44 -20.78
C ILE A 211 -23.74 -25.02 -21.55
N LYS A 212 -23.56 -24.75 -22.84
CA LYS A 212 -24.65 -24.61 -23.78
C LYS A 212 -25.21 -25.98 -24.11
#